data_fd60cce85ae6bcb13a949de589676e24
#
_entry.id   fd60cce85ae6bcb13a949de589676e24
#
_cell.length_a   1.000
_cell.length_b   1.000
_cell.length_c   1.000
_cell.angle_alpha   90.00
_cell.angle_beta   90.00
_cell.angle_gamma   90.00
#
_symmetry.space_group_name_H-M   'P 1'
#
loop_
_entity.id
_entity.type
_entity.pdbx_description
1 polymer ?
#
loop_
_entity_poly.entity_id
_entity_poly.type
_entity_poly.pdbx_seq_one_letter_code
_entity_poly.pdbx_strand_id
1 'polypeptide(L)'
;MAPPIVITAPFGAVRVHGGKVAALTSMSLSIKDLLEDKAYGLDLQLLCGEEGLSNRLYSSRIQKPGLALTGYTEHLHPDRVQVLGNTEISYLSQIPEEVGARHIEKLCSYPIACFIVTKGLDPPEFLKRSAQAAGIPLLVTHHQSSTFISLITKFLEESLLPSTHIHGVLVDVLGVGVLLLGKSGIGKSECALDLVIRGHRLVADDVIHIKKKMPAALVGQAGETIQYHMEIRGLGIINIKDLYGVSSIREKKIIDMVLELMEWDANQEYERLGIDEPVKTILGVDLPHVKIPVRPGRNLTSIIEVAARNFLLKGMGYHSAREFHEKLLARLEFRPLGNEVE
;
A
#
# COMPACT_ATOMS: atom_id res chain seq x y z
N MET A 1 -32.93 25.00 -8.58
CA MET A 1 -31.78 24.59 -9.35
C MET A 1 -30.56 24.67 -8.42
N ALA A 2 -30.09 23.54 -7.91
CA ALA A 2 -28.89 23.48 -7.12
C ALA A 2 -27.67 23.36 -8.08
N PRO A 3 -26.52 23.99 -7.79
CA PRO A 3 -25.36 23.91 -8.66
C PRO A 3 -24.76 22.49 -8.64
N PRO A 4 -24.15 22.05 -9.76
CA PRO A 4 -23.53 20.73 -9.81
C PRO A 4 -22.35 20.70 -8.85
N ILE A 5 -22.34 19.70 -7.97
CA ILE A 5 -21.20 19.39 -7.10
C ILE A 5 -20.10 18.81 -7.99
N VAL A 6 -19.08 19.62 -8.27
CA VAL A 6 -17.85 19.16 -8.91
C VAL A 6 -17.07 18.37 -7.89
N ILE A 7 -17.07 17.06 -8.04
CA ILE A 7 -16.16 16.18 -7.27
C ILE A 7 -14.77 16.38 -7.87
N THR A 8 -13.98 17.27 -7.28
CA THR A 8 -12.56 17.36 -7.56
C THR A 8 -11.90 16.16 -6.91
N ALA A 9 -11.38 15.25 -7.73
CA ALA A 9 -10.50 14.17 -7.27
C ALA A 9 -9.30 14.82 -6.55
N PRO A 10 -9.02 14.47 -5.29
CA PRO A 10 -7.80 14.91 -4.64
C PRO A 10 -6.69 13.99 -5.14
N PHE A 11 -5.79 14.50 -5.91
CA PHE A 11 -4.39 14.12 -6.06
C PHE A 11 -3.92 14.36 -7.50
N GLY A 12 -3.09 15.40 -7.63
CA GLY A 12 -2.40 15.78 -8.86
C GLY A 12 -1.38 14.72 -9.27
N ALA A 13 -1.24 14.55 -10.58
CA ALA A 13 -0.18 13.74 -11.18
C ALA A 13 1.19 14.31 -10.80
N VAL A 14 1.96 13.58 -10.02
CA VAL A 14 3.35 13.88 -9.72
C VAL A 14 4.19 13.40 -10.90
N ARG A 15 4.75 14.34 -11.68
CA ARG A 15 5.77 14.04 -12.70
C ARG A 15 7.06 13.62 -12.00
N VAL A 16 7.47 12.38 -12.23
CA VAL A 16 8.81 11.90 -11.87
C VAL A 16 9.67 11.86 -13.14
N HIS A 17 10.82 12.56 -13.11
CA HIS A 17 11.77 12.54 -14.22
C HIS A 17 12.39 11.15 -14.37
N GLY A 18 12.27 10.56 -15.58
CA GLY A 18 13.14 9.50 -16.07
C GLY A 18 12.82 8.07 -15.63
N GLY A 19 11.55 7.62 -15.67
CA GLY A 19 11.19 6.20 -15.57
C GLY A 19 9.73 5.99 -15.98
N LYS A 20 9.40 4.85 -16.60
CA LYS A 20 8.01 4.52 -16.95
C LYS A 20 7.15 4.70 -15.70
N VAL A 21 6.23 5.65 -15.75
CA VAL A 21 5.24 5.92 -14.70
C VAL A 21 4.39 4.66 -14.58
N ALA A 22 4.55 3.91 -13.50
CA ALA A 22 3.54 2.94 -13.09
C ALA A 22 2.26 3.75 -12.84
N ALA A 23 1.20 3.44 -13.56
CA ALA A 23 -0.08 4.10 -13.39
C ALA A 23 -0.48 3.97 -11.93
N LEU A 24 -0.66 5.10 -11.24
CA LEU A 24 -1.39 5.16 -9.98
C LEU A 24 -2.80 4.66 -10.31
N THR A 25 -3.07 3.40 -10.07
CA THR A 25 -4.43 2.85 -10.16
C THR A 25 -5.24 3.62 -9.13
N SER A 26 -6.24 4.36 -9.58
CA SER A 26 -7.13 5.11 -8.71
C SER A 26 -7.69 4.15 -7.67
N MET A 27 -7.42 4.44 -6.40
CA MET A 27 -7.77 3.60 -5.27
C MET A 27 -9.29 3.63 -5.07
N SER A 28 -9.98 2.77 -5.77
CA SER A 28 -11.43 2.61 -5.66
C SER A 28 -11.76 1.12 -5.72
N LEU A 29 -12.72 0.74 -4.91
CA LEU A 29 -13.24 -0.62 -4.80
C LEU A 29 -14.65 -0.65 -5.36
N SER A 30 -15.00 -1.62 -6.19
CA SER A 30 -16.38 -1.80 -6.61
C SER A 30 -17.21 -2.52 -5.53
N ILE A 31 -18.53 -2.31 -5.55
CA ILE A 31 -19.44 -3.07 -4.65
C ILE A 31 -19.41 -4.56 -4.99
N LYS A 32 -19.12 -4.90 -6.25
CA LYS A 32 -18.91 -6.29 -6.67
C LYS A 32 -17.73 -6.92 -5.93
N ASP A 33 -16.58 -6.23 -5.87
CA ASP A 33 -15.40 -6.72 -5.15
C ASP A 33 -15.67 -6.90 -3.65
N LEU A 34 -16.51 -6.01 -3.07
CA LEU A 34 -16.94 -6.11 -1.68
C LEU A 34 -17.82 -7.35 -1.45
N LEU A 35 -18.73 -7.64 -2.38
CA LEU A 35 -19.65 -8.79 -2.32
C LEU A 35 -18.93 -10.13 -2.51
N GLU A 36 -17.92 -10.17 -3.38
CA GLU A 36 -17.15 -11.38 -3.72
C GLU A 36 -16.04 -11.69 -2.70
N ASP A 37 -15.77 -10.79 -1.74
CA ASP A 37 -14.72 -11.01 -0.74
C ASP A 37 -15.04 -12.18 0.19
N LYS A 38 -14.08 -13.11 0.30
CA LYS A 38 -14.15 -14.28 1.21
C LYS A 38 -13.12 -14.21 2.34
N ALA A 39 -12.12 -13.35 2.20
CA ALA A 39 -10.97 -13.31 3.11
C ALA A 39 -11.31 -12.66 4.45
N TYR A 40 -12.20 -11.66 4.44
CA TYR A 40 -12.61 -10.93 5.65
C TYR A 40 -13.89 -11.46 6.29
N GLY A 41 -14.57 -12.39 5.62
CA GLY A 41 -15.80 -13.01 6.14
C GLY A 41 -16.93 -12.00 6.37
N LEU A 42 -17.15 -11.07 5.43
CA LEU A 42 -18.19 -10.05 5.53
C LEU A 42 -19.61 -10.61 5.47
N ASP A 43 -19.76 -11.81 4.92
CA ASP A 43 -21.05 -12.56 4.80
C ASP A 43 -22.16 -11.68 4.20
N LEU A 44 -21.87 -11.11 3.03
CA LEU A 44 -22.75 -10.20 2.33
C LEU A 44 -23.61 -10.94 1.30
N GLN A 45 -24.91 -10.61 1.26
CA GLN A 45 -25.87 -11.08 0.25
C GLN A 45 -26.55 -9.88 -0.38
N LEU A 46 -26.71 -9.91 -1.71
CA LEU A 46 -27.42 -8.88 -2.45
C LEU A 46 -28.93 -9.09 -2.34
N LEU A 47 -29.69 -8.07 -1.93
CA LEU A 47 -31.15 -8.09 -1.92
C LEU A 47 -31.73 -7.47 -3.19
N CYS A 48 -31.19 -6.35 -3.66
CA CYS A 48 -31.61 -5.65 -4.88
C CYS A 48 -30.54 -4.64 -5.32
N GLY A 49 -30.73 -3.99 -6.47
CA GLY A 49 -29.81 -2.96 -6.99
C GLY A 49 -28.59 -3.56 -7.70
N GLU A 50 -28.73 -4.67 -8.40
CA GLU A 50 -27.64 -5.38 -9.13
C GLU A 50 -26.93 -4.47 -10.13
N GLU A 51 -27.64 -3.53 -10.77
CA GLU A 51 -27.09 -2.56 -11.72
C GLU A 51 -25.97 -1.70 -11.11
N GLY A 52 -26.04 -1.45 -9.80
CA GLY A 52 -25.07 -0.65 -9.06
C GLY A 52 -23.87 -1.42 -8.52
N LEU A 53 -23.68 -2.68 -8.83
CA LEU A 53 -22.49 -3.45 -8.38
C LEU A 53 -21.17 -2.88 -8.90
N SER A 54 -21.22 -2.08 -9.98
CA SER A 54 -20.08 -1.32 -10.49
C SER A 54 -19.81 0.00 -9.75
N ASN A 55 -20.70 0.43 -8.84
CA ASN A 55 -20.50 1.63 -8.03
C ASN A 55 -19.19 1.50 -7.23
N ARG A 56 -18.48 2.63 -7.05
CA ARG A 56 -17.15 2.65 -6.47
C ARG A 56 -17.10 3.33 -5.12
N LEU A 57 -16.35 2.71 -4.21
CA LEU A 57 -15.98 3.25 -2.90
C LEU A 57 -14.59 3.87 -2.99
N TYR A 58 -14.44 5.05 -2.41
CA TYR A 58 -13.18 5.80 -2.35
C TYR A 58 -12.74 6.08 -0.91
N SER A 59 -13.59 5.77 0.07
CA SER A 59 -13.37 6.04 1.49
C SER A 59 -13.42 4.75 2.30
N SER A 60 -12.47 4.59 3.21
CA SER A 60 -12.51 3.49 4.19
C SER A 60 -13.49 3.76 5.35
N ARG A 61 -14.06 4.95 5.40
CA ARG A 61 -15.02 5.31 6.44
C ARG A 61 -16.41 4.81 6.09
N ILE A 62 -17.17 4.41 7.08
CA ILE A 62 -18.59 4.05 6.98
C ILE A 62 -19.47 5.18 7.54
N GLN A 63 -20.76 5.16 7.22
CA GLN A 63 -21.73 6.04 7.83
C GLN A 63 -22.97 5.26 8.25
N LYS A 64 -23.52 5.61 9.42
CA LYS A 64 -24.89 5.29 9.81
C LYS A 64 -25.78 6.48 9.48
N PRO A 65 -26.71 6.37 8.50
CA PRO A 65 -27.43 7.53 7.97
C PRO A 65 -28.64 7.95 8.83
N GLY A 66 -28.66 7.68 10.15
CA GLY A 66 -29.80 7.87 11.04
C GLY A 66 -30.60 9.17 10.79
N LEU A 67 -29.95 10.35 10.87
CA LEU A 67 -30.62 11.63 10.60
C LEU A 67 -30.99 11.79 9.12
N ALA A 68 -30.23 11.24 8.20
CA ALA A 68 -30.55 11.34 6.78
C ALA A 68 -31.84 10.60 6.42
N LEU A 69 -32.19 9.54 7.17
CA LEU A 69 -33.47 8.81 7.03
C LEU A 69 -34.68 9.65 7.47
N THR A 70 -34.50 10.73 8.23
CA THR A 70 -35.55 11.68 8.60
C THR A 70 -35.70 12.85 7.61
N GLY A 71 -34.90 12.82 6.52
CA GLY A 71 -34.89 13.87 5.50
C GLY A 71 -33.84 14.96 5.71
N TYR A 72 -33.02 14.91 6.80
CA TYR A 72 -31.92 15.82 7.05
C TYR A 72 -30.63 15.28 6.43
N THR A 73 -30.26 15.77 5.25
CA THR A 73 -29.19 15.23 4.41
C THR A 73 -27.91 16.09 4.35
N GLU A 74 -27.81 17.19 5.12
CA GLU A 74 -26.66 18.12 5.06
C GLU A 74 -25.30 17.47 5.38
N HIS A 75 -25.29 16.44 6.24
CA HIS A 75 -24.08 15.71 6.64
C HIS A 75 -24.03 14.28 6.06
N LEU A 76 -24.73 14.05 4.97
CA LEU A 76 -24.63 12.80 4.24
C LEU A 76 -23.29 12.74 3.48
N HIS A 77 -22.60 11.62 3.59
CA HIS A 77 -21.39 11.31 2.85
C HIS A 77 -21.67 10.16 1.87
N PRO A 78 -22.06 10.44 0.64
CA PRO A 78 -22.48 9.41 -0.32
C PRO A 78 -21.36 8.47 -0.74
N ASP A 79 -20.09 8.92 -0.63
CA ASP A 79 -18.86 8.18 -0.91
C ASP A 79 -18.56 7.06 0.11
N ARG A 80 -19.37 6.97 1.17
CA ARG A 80 -19.21 5.98 2.25
C ARG A 80 -20.25 4.87 2.14
N VAL A 81 -19.88 3.69 2.65
CA VAL A 81 -20.85 2.62 2.89
C VAL A 81 -21.87 3.08 3.92
N GLN A 82 -23.17 3.01 3.56
CA GLN A 82 -24.27 3.35 4.45
C GLN A 82 -24.74 2.11 5.20
N VAL A 83 -24.50 2.06 6.52
CA VAL A 83 -24.82 0.89 7.36
C VAL A 83 -26.11 1.12 8.11
N LEU A 84 -27.08 0.23 7.87
CA LEU A 84 -28.41 0.25 8.51
C LEU A 84 -28.46 -0.86 9.58
N GLY A 85 -28.57 -0.45 10.82
CA GLY A 85 -28.71 -1.36 11.95
C GLY A 85 -30.13 -1.41 12.48
N ASN A 86 -30.28 -1.95 13.68
CA ASN A 86 -31.59 -2.10 14.33
C ASN A 86 -32.33 -0.76 14.51
N THR A 87 -31.63 0.30 14.86
CA THR A 87 -32.21 1.63 15.07
C THR A 87 -32.78 2.18 13.78
N GLU A 88 -32.01 2.10 12.68
CA GLU A 88 -32.40 2.60 11.37
C GLU A 88 -33.58 1.80 10.79
N ILE A 89 -33.53 0.48 10.84
CA ILE A 89 -34.60 -0.38 10.32
C ILE A 89 -35.87 -0.26 11.17
N SER A 90 -35.75 -0.25 12.49
CA SER A 90 -36.88 -0.07 13.40
C SER A 90 -37.58 1.28 13.16
N TYR A 91 -36.81 2.36 12.98
CA TYR A 91 -37.35 3.67 12.66
C TYR A 91 -38.15 3.63 11.35
N LEU A 92 -37.57 3.09 10.27
CA LEU A 92 -38.22 2.99 8.97
C LEU A 92 -39.51 2.14 9.01
N SER A 93 -39.53 1.11 9.87
CA SER A 93 -40.72 0.25 10.04
C SER A 93 -41.87 0.91 10.84
N GLN A 94 -41.58 1.98 11.60
CA GLN A 94 -42.56 2.67 12.44
C GLN A 94 -43.17 3.91 11.80
N ILE A 95 -42.51 4.48 10.79
CA ILE A 95 -43.04 5.66 10.09
C ILE A 95 -44.04 5.25 9.01
N PRO A 96 -45.03 6.13 8.66
CA PRO A 96 -45.94 5.89 7.55
C PRO A 96 -45.17 5.67 6.24
N GLU A 97 -45.59 4.68 5.45
CA GLU A 97 -44.91 4.28 4.21
C GLU A 97 -44.68 5.46 3.26
N GLU A 98 -45.65 6.33 3.07
CA GLU A 98 -45.53 7.50 2.19
C GLU A 98 -44.44 8.49 2.65
N VAL A 99 -44.27 8.66 3.96
CA VAL A 99 -43.26 9.53 4.54
C VAL A 99 -41.90 8.88 4.38
N GLY A 100 -41.79 7.58 4.71
CA GLY A 100 -40.57 6.81 4.57
C GLY A 100 -40.08 6.74 3.13
N ALA A 101 -40.98 6.44 2.18
CA ALA A 101 -40.64 6.40 0.75
C ALA A 101 -40.10 7.75 0.26
N ARG A 102 -40.74 8.88 0.61
CA ARG A 102 -40.26 10.22 0.24
C ARG A 102 -38.87 10.53 0.79
N HIS A 103 -38.59 10.15 2.04
CA HIS A 103 -37.26 10.36 2.64
C HIS A 103 -36.18 9.48 1.98
N ILE A 104 -36.51 8.22 1.68
CA ILE A 104 -35.59 7.30 1.01
C ILE A 104 -35.37 7.71 -0.46
N GLU A 105 -36.38 8.13 -1.19
CA GLU A 105 -36.22 8.67 -2.55
C GLU A 105 -35.30 9.88 -2.56
N LYS A 106 -35.49 10.83 -1.61
CA LYS A 106 -34.56 11.94 -1.45
C LYS A 106 -33.15 11.47 -1.14
N LEU A 107 -32.96 10.45 -0.29
CA LEU A 107 -31.67 9.89 0.04
C LEU A 107 -31.03 9.22 -1.18
N CYS A 108 -31.79 8.46 -1.96
CA CYS A 108 -31.36 7.80 -3.18
C CYS A 108 -31.07 8.77 -4.34
N SER A 109 -31.48 10.06 -4.27
CA SER A 109 -31.08 11.07 -5.25
C SER A 109 -29.59 11.48 -5.13
N TYR A 110 -28.91 11.12 -4.04
CA TYR A 110 -27.46 11.28 -3.90
C TYR A 110 -26.73 10.08 -4.48
N PRO A 111 -25.47 10.24 -4.93
CA PRO A 111 -24.67 9.16 -5.51
C PRO A 111 -24.15 8.17 -4.45
N ILE A 112 -25.08 7.54 -3.73
CA ILE A 112 -24.76 6.55 -2.70
C ILE A 112 -24.18 5.30 -3.35
N ALA A 113 -23.04 4.81 -2.82
CA ALA A 113 -22.40 3.63 -3.34
C ALA A 113 -23.20 2.36 -3.04
N CYS A 114 -23.65 2.17 -1.80
CA CYS A 114 -24.49 1.03 -1.37
C CYS A 114 -25.13 1.26 -0.01
N PHE A 115 -26.17 0.48 0.29
CA PHE A 115 -26.71 0.26 1.63
C PHE A 115 -26.37 -1.14 2.12
N ILE A 116 -26.04 -1.30 3.41
CA ILE A 116 -25.81 -2.59 4.02
C ILE A 116 -26.63 -2.72 5.30
N VAL A 117 -27.54 -3.67 5.32
CA VAL A 117 -28.37 -4.02 6.46
C VAL A 117 -27.66 -5.07 7.30
N THR A 118 -27.56 -4.85 8.60
CA THR A 118 -26.89 -5.79 9.52
C THR A 118 -27.87 -6.64 10.30
N LYS A 119 -27.39 -7.73 10.95
CA LYS A 119 -28.16 -8.66 11.79
C LYS A 119 -29.20 -9.49 11.03
N GLY A 120 -29.10 -9.59 9.71
CA GLY A 120 -30.11 -10.29 8.91
C GLY A 120 -31.50 -9.67 9.00
N LEU A 121 -31.60 -8.36 9.32
CA LEU A 121 -32.89 -7.68 9.40
C LEU A 121 -33.51 -7.55 8.00
N ASP A 122 -34.84 -7.64 7.93
CA ASP A 122 -35.58 -7.42 6.68
C ASP A 122 -35.90 -5.92 6.52
N PRO A 123 -35.38 -5.25 5.49
CA PRO A 123 -35.66 -3.84 5.25
C PRO A 123 -37.08 -3.67 4.69
N PRO A 124 -37.78 -2.53 5.01
CA PRO A 124 -39.11 -2.23 4.47
C PRO A 124 -39.11 -2.22 2.93
N GLU A 125 -40.23 -2.64 2.33
CA GLU A 125 -40.40 -2.75 0.87
C GLU A 125 -40.16 -1.46 0.12
N PHE A 126 -40.54 -0.30 0.69
CA PHE A 126 -40.28 0.99 0.06
C PHE A 126 -38.75 1.29 -0.05
N LEU A 127 -37.94 0.82 0.91
CA LEU A 127 -36.48 0.94 0.81
C LEU A 127 -35.94 0.08 -0.33
N LYS A 128 -36.39 -1.17 -0.46
CA LYS A 128 -35.97 -2.08 -1.55
C LYS A 128 -36.36 -1.48 -2.91
N ARG A 129 -37.60 -0.99 -3.06
CA ARG A 129 -38.08 -0.37 -4.30
C ARG A 129 -37.27 0.86 -4.70
N SER A 130 -37.06 1.78 -3.74
CA SER A 130 -36.31 3.01 -4.02
C SER A 130 -34.83 2.74 -4.34
N ALA A 131 -34.19 1.80 -3.64
CA ALA A 131 -32.82 1.39 -3.91
C ALA A 131 -32.69 0.74 -5.30
N GLN A 132 -33.61 -0.17 -5.65
CA GLN A 132 -33.66 -0.80 -6.98
C GLN A 132 -33.87 0.24 -8.09
N ALA A 133 -34.83 1.16 -7.92
CA ALA A 133 -35.11 2.18 -8.92
C ALA A 133 -33.96 3.16 -9.14
N ALA A 134 -33.13 3.40 -8.10
CA ALA A 134 -31.95 4.25 -8.17
C ALA A 134 -30.66 3.50 -8.59
N GLY A 135 -30.73 2.18 -8.79
CA GLY A 135 -29.55 1.36 -9.09
C GLY A 135 -28.53 1.35 -7.94
N ILE A 136 -29.00 1.44 -6.69
CA ILE A 136 -28.14 1.42 -5.50
C ILE A 136 -28.19 0.00 -4.89
N PRO A 137 -27.05 -0.71 -4.78
CA PRO A 137 -27.02 -2.02 -4.15
C PRO A 137 -27.46 -1.98 -2.70
N LEU A 138 -28.45 -2.79 -2.36
CA LEU A 138 -28.89 -3.06 -1.00
C LEU A 138 -28.43 -4.47 -0.62
N LEU A 139 -27.54 -4.54 0.34
CA LEU A 139 -26.90 -5.76 0.81
C LEU A 139 -27.37 -6.08 2.22
N VAL A 140 -27.31 -7.36 2.61
CA VAL A 140 -27.57 -7.80 3.97
C VAL A 140 -26.44 -8.67 4.49
N THR A 141 -26.17 -8.60 5.80
CA THR A 141 -25.26 -9.48 6.52
C THR A 141 -25.86 -9.94 7.84
N HIS A 142 -25.58 -11.16 8.25
CA HIS A 142 -26.01 -11.70 9.55
C HIS A 142 -25.19 -11.18 10.73
N HIS A 143 -24.04 -10.56 10.48
CA HIS A 143 -23.20 -10.02 11.54
C HIS A 143 -23.90 -8.94 12.37
N GLN A 144 -23.55 -8.87 13.65
CA GLN A 144 -23.88 -7.75 14.52
C GLN A 144 -23.26 -6.46 13.95
N SER A 145 -23.96 -5.30 14.09
CA SER A 145 -23.50 -4.04 13.49
C SER A 145 -22.06 -3.65 13.91
N SER A 146 -21.70 -3.85 15.17
CA SER A 146 -20.34 -3.56 15.66
C SER A 146 -19.28 -4.45 15.03
N THR A 147 -19.54 -5.74 14.96
CA THR A 147 -18.64 -6.72 14.32
C THR A 147 -18.47 -6.42 12.84
N PHE A 148 -19.59 -6.23 12.13
CA PHE A 148 -19.57 -5.88 10.72
C PHE A 148 -18.79 -4.60 10.44
N ILE A 149 -19.03 -3.54 11.22
CA ILE A 149 -18.32 -2.26 11.09
C ILE A 149 -16.80 -2.46 11.25
N SER A 150 -16.37 -3.26 12.21
CA SER A 150 -14.94 -3.55 12.41
C SER A 150 -14.34 -4.32 11.22
N LEU A 151 -15.05 -5.34 10.72
CA LEU A 151 -14.60 -6.15 9.57
C LEU A 151 -14.52 -5.33 8.29
N ILE A 152 -15.60 -4.59 7.95
CA ILE A 152 -15.63 -3.81 6.72
C ILE A 152 -14.64 -2.64 6.75
N THR A 153 -14.46 -1.98 7.89
CA THR A 153 -13.46 -0.91 8.02
C THR A 153 -12.06 -1.44 7.73
N LYS A 154 -11.70 -2.58 8.33
CA LYS A 154 -10.42 -3.22 8.09
C LYS A 154 -10.26 -3.62 6.61
N PHE A 155 -11.29 -4.24 6.02
CA PHE A 155 -11.29 -4.58 4.60
C PHE A 155 -11.08 -3.36 3.70
N LEU A 156 -11.84 -2.27 3.92
CA LEU A 156 -11.73 -1.04 3.14
C LEU A 156 -10.37 -0.36 3.32
N GLU A 157 -9.86 -0.31 4.56
CA GLU A 157 -8.52 0.24 4.83
C GLU A 157 -7.43 -0.52 4.07
N GLU A 158 -7.48 -1.86 4.04
CA GLU A 158 -6.47 -2.66 3.34
C GLU A 158 -6.66 -2.65 1.81
N SER A 159 -7.91 -2.55 1.31
CA SER A 159 -8.22 -2.55 -0.13
C SER A 159 -8.02 -1.20 -0.81
N LEU A 160 -8.24 -0.10 -0.08
CA LEU A 160 -8.09 1.28 -0.58
C LEU A 160 -6.70 1.88 -0.31
N LEU A 161 -5.74 1.09 0.21
CA LEU A 161 -4.37 1.56 0.39
C LEU A 161 -3.69 1.84 -0.94
N PRO A 162 -2.91 2.95 -1.04
CA PRO A 162 -2.02 3.16 -2.18
C PRO A 162 -1.14 1.95 -2.42
N SER A 163 -1.20 1.42 -3.62
CA SER A 163 -0.39 0.27 -3.99
C SER A 163 0.26 0.45 -5.38
N THR A 164 1.38 -0.20 -5.59
CA THR A 164 2.09 -0.26 -6.87
C THR A 164 2.83 -1.58 -7.00
N HIS A 165 3.28 -1.87 -8.21
CA HIS A 165 4.14 -3.01 -8.52
C HIS A 165 5.47 -2.49 -9.01
N ILE A 166 6.56 -3.06 -8.51
CA ILE A 166 7.91 -2.69 -8.91
C ILE A 166 8.69 -3.96 -9.27
N HIS A 167 9.38 -3.94 -10.40
CA HIS A 167 10.32 -4.99 -10.75
C HIS A 167 11.61 -4.87 -9.95
N GLY A 168 11.96 -5.93 -9.24
CA GLY A 168 13.12 -5.97 -8.36
C GLY A 168 13.13 -7.22 -7.49
N VAL A 169 13.91 -7.19 -6.43
CA VAL A 169 13.95 -8.24 -5.41
C VAL A 169 13.82 -7.62 -4.03
N LEU A 170 13.00 -8.19 -3.17
CA LEU A 170 12.87 -7.76 -1.79
C LEU A 170 13.41 -8.84 -0.86
N VAL A 171 14.38 -8.48 -0.03
CA VAL A 171 15.05 -9.38 0.93
C VAL A 171 15.01 -8.76 2.32
N ASP A 172 14.80 -9.58 3.34
CA ASP A 172 14.99 -9.21 4.75
C ASP A 172 16.44 -9.53 5.14
N VAL A 173 17.28 -8.50 5.24
CA VAL A 173 18.68 -8.60 5.59
C VAL A 173 18.90 -8.09 7.01
N LEU A 174 19.18 -8.98 7.97
CA LEU A 174 19.36 -8.64 9.39
C LEU A 174 18.19 -7.87 10.01
N GLY A 175 16.97 -8.11 9.54
CA GLY A 175 15.80 -7.38 9.98
C GLY A 175 15.52 -6.08 9.22
N VAL A 176 16.37 -5.69 8.25
CA VAL A 176 16.17 -4.55 7.33
C VAL A 176 15.54 -5.04 6.04
N GLY A 177 14.43 -4.45 5.62
CA GLY A 177 13.80 -4.70 4.31
C GLY A 177 14.53 -3.96 3.21
N VAL A 178 15.30 -4.69 2.43
CA VAL A 178 16.13 -4.17 1.35
C VAL A 178 15.46 -4.44 0.01
N LEU A 179 15.08 -3.37 -0.69
CA LEU A 179 14.55 -3.43 -2.05
C LEU A 179 15.71 -3.30 -3.05
N LEU A 180 16.05 -4.39 -3.73
CA LEU A 180 17.07 -4.42 -4.78
C LEU A 180 16.45 -4.06 -6.12
N LEU A 181 16.92 -2.97 -6.73
CA LEU A 181 16.54 -2.50 -8.05
C LEU A 181 17.71 -2.60 -9.03
N GLY A 182 17.42 -2.47 -10.31
CA GLY A 182 18.43 -2.46 -11.38
C GLY A 182 17.91 -3.12 -12.64
N LYS A 183 18.66 -3.00 -13.74
CA LYS A 183 18.29 -3.57 -15.03
C LYS A 183 18.09 -5.09 -14.94
N SER A 184 17.26 -5.66 -15.84
CA SER A 184 17.15 -7.12 -15.95
C SER A 184 18.54 -7.72 -16.30
N GLY A 185 18.87 -8.81 -15.62
CA GLY A 185 20.14 -9.51 -15.80
C GLY A 185 21.37 -8.93 -15.12
N ILE A 186 21.20 -7.91 -14.27
CA ILE A 186 22.33 -7.31 -13.54
C ILE A 186 22.79 -8.14 -12.33
N GLY A 187 22.11 -9.24 -12.01
CA GLY A 187 22.47 -10.12 -10.89
C GLY A 187 21.65 -9.95 -9.61
N LYS A 188 20.43 -9.38 -9.69
CA LYS A 188 19.59 -9.17 -8.50
C LYS A 188 19.19 -10.48 -7.82
N SER A 189 18.65 -11.43 -8.59
CA SER A 189 18.19 -12.72 -8.08
C SER A 189 19.36 -13.58 -7.58
N GLU A 190 20.51 -13.53 -8.25
CA GLU A 190 21.73 -14.21 -7.83
C GLU A 190 22.26 -13.65 -6.49
N CYS A 191 22.23 -12.32 -6.33
CA CYS A 191 22.57 -11.69 -5.04
C CYS A 191 21.59 -12.10 -3.94
N ALA A 192 20.29 -12.16 -4.24
CA ALA A 192 19.28 -12.57 -3.27
C ALA A 192 19.42 -14.03 -2.86
N LEU A 193 19.75 -14.93 -3.81
CA LEU A 193 20.04 -16.33 -3.52
C LEU A 193 21.27 -16.48 -2.60
N ASP A 194 22.35 -15.74 -2.87
CA ASP A 194 23.54 -15.77 -2.01
C ASP A 194 23.22 -15.19 -0.60
N LEU A 195 22.39 -14.18 -0.50
CA LEU A 195 21.89 -13.68 0.79
C LEU A 195 21.08 -14.75 1.54
N VAL A 196 20.22 -15.51 0.85
CA VAL A 196 19.46 -16.62 1.45
C VAL A 196 20.40 -17.71 1.96
N ILE A 197 21.40 -18.09 1.19
CA ILE A 197 22.43 -19.08 1.60
C ILE A 197 23.16 -18.60 2.87
N ARG A 198 23.33 -17.29 3.06
CA ARG A 198 23.92 -16.67 4.26
C ARG A 198 22.95 -16.51 5.44
N GLY A 199 21.71 -17.00 5.30
CA GLY A 199 20.72 -17.01 6.39
C GLY A 199 19.78 -15.81 6.40
N HIS A 200 19.76 -14.99 5.34
CA HIS A 200 18.74 -13.95 5.16
C HIS A 200 17.46 -14.51 4.55
N ARG A 201 16.40 -13.72 4.45
CA ARG A 201 15.08 -14.22 4.04
C ARG A 201 14.62 -13.56 2.76
N LEU A 202 14.22 -14.36 1.78
CA LEU A 202 13.54 -13.87 0.57
C LEU A 202 12.11 -13.44 0.92
N VAL A 203 11.68 -12.30 0.38
CA VAL A 203 10.29 -11.83 0.45
C VAL A 203 9.62 -11.94 -0.91
N ALA A 204 10.26 -11.42 -1.96
CA ALA A 204 9.76 -11.46 -3.32
C ALA A 204 10.91 -11.38 -4.33
N ASP A 205 10.77 -12.08 -5.47
CA ASP A 205 11.64 -11.95 -6.64
C ASP A 205 10.79 -11.54 -7.86
N ASP A 206 11.37 -10.81 -8.79
CA ASP A 206 10.84 -10.26 -10.04
C ASP A 206 9.78 -9.16 -9.84
N VAL A 207 8.59 -9.44 -9.29
CA VAL A 207 7.52 -8.46 -9.10
C VAL A 207 7.17 -8.34 -7.62
N ILE A 208 7.41 -7.16 -7.07
CA ILE A 208 7.07 -6.83 -5.68
C ILE A 208 5.79 -6.00 -5.68
N HIS A 209 4.76 -6.49 -4.98
CA HIS A 209 3.56 -5.73 -4.67
C HIS A 209 3.83 -4.86 -3.44
N ILE A 210 3.79 -3.55 -3.61
CA ILE A 210 4.06 -2.58 -2.56
C ILE A 210 2.77 -1.88 -2.18
N LYS A 211 2.42 -1.93 -0.90
CA LYS A 211 1.28 -1.20 -0.31
C LYS A 211 1.80 -0.16 0.67
N LYS A 212 1.23 1.05 0.63
CA LYS A 212 1.52 2.09 1.61
C LYS A 212 0.68 1.86 2.85
N LYS A 213 1.31 1.60 4.01
CA LYS A 213 0.65 1.65 5.32
C LYS A 213 0.78 3.04 5.91
N MET A 214 -0.30 3.51 6.52
CA MET A 214 -0.30 4.79 7.22
C MET A 214 0.60 4.73 8.49
N PRO A 215 1.29 5.82 8.84
CA PRO A 215 1.31 7.11 8.14
C PRO A 215 2.31 7.16 6.99
N ALA A 216 3.40 6.40 6.99
CA ALA A 216 4.50 6.55 6.03
C ALA A 216 5.35 5.27 5.85
N ALA A 217 4.80 4.08 6.03
CA ALA A 217 5.51 2.83 5.82
C ALA A 217 5.10 2.16 4.50
N LEU A 218 6.06 1.57 3.80
CA LEU A 218 5.81 0.74 2.63
C LEU A 218 5.99 -0.73 3.01
N VAL A 219 5.02 -1.56 2.64
CA VAL A 219 5.11 -3.01 2.84
C VAL A 219 5.15 -3.69 1.49
N GLY A 220 6.20 -4.46 1.25
CA GLY A 220 6.35 -5.28 0.05
C GLY A 220 6.03 -6.74 0.32
N GLN A 221 5.47 -7.40 -0.69
CA GLN A 221 5.17 -8.84 -0.72
C GLN A 221 5.24 -9.39 -2.14
N ALA A 222 5.38 -10.70 -2.29
CA ALA A 222 5.25 -11.36 -3.59
C ALA A 222 3.79 -11.43 -4.04
N GLY A 223 3.55 -11.61 -5.34
CA GLY A 223 2.24 -12.02 -5.85
C GLY A 223 1.90 -13.45 -5.40
N GLU A 224 0.62 -13.74 -5.22
CA GLU A 224 0.15 -15.05 -4.70
C GLU A 224 0.66 -16.24 -5.53
N THR A 225 0.69 -16.11 -6.86
CA THR A 225 1.07 -17.19 -7.79
C THR A 225 2.57 -17.51 -7.78
N ILE A 226 3.43 -16.53 -7.43
CA ILE A 226 4.88 -16.63 -7.52
C ILE A 226 5.57 -16.57 -6.14
N GLN A 227 4.81 -16.78 -5.07
CA GLN A 227 5.37 -16.80 -3.71
C GLN A 227 6.50 -17.83 -3.59
N TYR A 228 7.60 -17.42 -2.98
CA TYR A 228 8.78 -18.26 -2.70
C TYR A 228 9.56 -18.74 -3.92
N HIS A 229 9.12 -18.41 -5.14
CA HIS A 229 9.83 -18.78 -6.36
C HIS A 229 10.85 -17.72 -6.76
N MET A 230 11.93 -18.16 -7.37
CA MET A 230 13.00 -17.33 -7.89
C MET A 230 13.46 -17.89 -9.24
N GLU A 231 13.67 -17.01 -10.22
CA GLU A 231 14.25 -17.39 -11.51
C GLU A 231 15.76 -17.19 -11.50
N ILE A 232 16.51 -18.27 -11.71
CA ILE A 232 17.96 -18.22 -11.87
C ILE A 232 18.33 -18.62 -13.29
N ARG A 233 19.02 -17.74 -13.99
CA ARG A 233 19.45 -17.99 -15.36
C ARG A 233 20.33 -19.22 -15.43
N GLY A 234 20.01 -20.14 -16.38
CA GLY A 234 20.70 -21.40 -16.56
C GLY A 234 20.23 -22.53 -15.64
N LEU A 235 19.52 -22.24 -14.54
CA LEU A 235 18.94 -23.25 -13.66
C LEU A 235 17.41 -23.33 -13.79
N GLY A 236 16.74 -22.22 -14.15
CA GLY A 236 15.29 -22.12 -14.25
C GLY A 236 14.65 -21.60 -12.96
N ILE A 237 13.37 -21.94 -12.76
CA ILE A 237 12.58 -21.51 -11.59
C ILE A 237 12.81 -22.48 -10.45
N ILE A 238 13.23 -21.98 -9.31
CA ILE A 238 13.45 -22.73 -8.07
C ILE A 238 12.51 -22.24 -6.96
N ASN A 239 12.13 -23.11 -6.04
CA ASN A 239 11.36 -22.76 -4.85
C ASN A 239 12.28 -22.65 -3.64
N ILE A 240 12.47 -21.46 -3.13
CA ILE A 240 13.38 -21.16 -2.01
C ILE A 240 12.93 -21.81 -0.71
N LYS A 241 11.62 -21.86 -0.47
CA LYS A 241 11.05 -22.51 0.72
C LYS A 241 11.34 -24.01 0.76
N ASP A 242 11.22 -24.68 -0.40
CA ASP A 242 11.44 -26.11 -0.50
C ASP A 242 12.93 -26.49 -0.40
N LEU A 243 13.82 -25.63 -0.93
CA LEU A 243 15.27 -25.86 -0.91
C LEU A 243 15.92 -25.51 0.44
N TYR A 244 15.50 -24.42 1.07
CA TYR A 244 16.19 -23.87 2.27
C TYR A 244 15.30 -23.80 3.52
N GLY A 245 14.03 -24.25 3.42
CA GLY A 245 13.10 -24.30 4.54
C GLY A 245 12.36 -22.98 4.81
N VAL A 246 11.42 -23.03 5.73
CA VAL A 246 10.54 -21.89 6.09
C VAL A 246 11.32 -20.71 6.67
N SER A 247 12.47 -20.96 7.29
CA SER A 247 13.31 -19.91 7.87
C SER A 247 13.95 -18.98 6.82
N SER A 248 14.03 -19.42 5.55
CA SER A 248 14.65 -18.69 4.44
C SER A 248 13.69 -17.73 3.72
N ILE A 249 12.43 -17.72 4.10
CA ILE A 249 11.40 -16.91 3.46
C ILE A 249 10.68 -15.99 4.45
N ARG A 250 10.03 -14.95 3.91
CA ARG A 250 9.13 -14.07 4.63
C ARG A 250 7.99 -13.63 3.71
N GLU A 251 6.75 -13.71 4.16
CA GLU A 251 5.59 -13.38 3.31
C GLU A 251 5.52 -11.90 2.95
N LYS A 252 5.82 -11.02 3.92
CA LYS A 252 5.78 -9.56 3.75
C LYS A 252 6.79 -8.88 4.65
N LYS A 253 7.33 -7.75 4.20
CA LYS A 253 8.33 -6.96 4.92
C LYS A 253 8.12 -5.47 4.68
N ILE A 254 8.35 -4.64 5.72
CA ILE A 254 8.51 -3.20 5.54
C ILE A 254 9.76 -2.98 4.70
N ILE A 255 9.67 -2.09 3.71
CA ILE A 255 10.81 -1.66 2.90
C ILE A 255 11.46 -0.51 3.65
N ASP A 256 12.69 -0.74 4.11
CA ASP A 256 13.44 0.21 4.92
C ASP A 256 14.43 1.02 4.08
N MET A 257 14.96 0.43 2.98
CA MET A 257 15.89 1.08 2.08
C MET A 257 15.84 0.49 0.67
N VAL A 258 16.34 1.27 -0.29
CA VAL A 258 16.48 0.87 -1.69
C VAL A 258 17.95 0.79 -2.05
N LEU A 259 18.39 -0.35 -2.60
CA LEU A 259 19.70 -0.51 -3.22
C LEU A 259 19.53 -0.69 -4.72
N GLU A 260 20.09 0.20 -5.52
CA GLU A 260 20.03 0.15 -6.98
C GLU A 260 21.35 -0.36 -7.54
N LEU A 261 21.32 -1.56 -8.12
CA LEU A 261 22.45 -2.12 -8.84
C LEU A 261 22.55 -1.48 -10.22
N MET A 262 23.69 -0.92 -10.55
CA MET A 262 23.92 -0.25 -11.84
C MET A 262 25.21 -0.77 -12.50
N GLU A 263 25.20 -0.78 -13.82
CA GLU A 263 26.41 -1.13 -14.56
C GLU A 263 27.53 -0.15 -14.24
N TRP A 264 28.75 -0.66 -14.11
CA TRP A 264 29.91 0.20 -13.90
C TRP A 264 30.18 1.05 -15.14
N ASP A 265 30.33 2.36 -14.96
CA ASP A 265 30.80 3.29 -15.97
C ASP A 265 32.09 3.98 -15.47
N ALA A 266 33.17 3.85 -16.24
CA ALA A 266 34.48 4.44 -15.88
C ALA A 266 34.44 5.98 -15.92
N ASN A 267 33.52 6.58 -16.67
CA ASN A 267 33.37 8.01 -16.82
C ASN A 267 32.45 8.66 -15.78
N GLN A 268 31.78 7.82 -14.94
CA GLN A 268 30.89 8.30 -13.88
C GLN A 268 31.64 8.38 -12.54
N GLU A 269 31.53 9.54 -11.89
CA GLU A 269 31.94 9.66 -10.50
C GLU A 269 30.91 9.00 -9.58
N TYR A 270 31.38 8.15 -8.69
CA TYR A 270 30.56 7.49 -7.69
C TYR A 270 30.84 8.12 -6.32
N GLU A 271 29.76 8.34 -5.57
CA GLU A 271 29.84 8.80 -4.17
C GLU A 271 30.78 7.89 -3.37
N ARG A 272 31.81 8.47 -2.73
CA ARG A 272 32.84 7.74 -1.98
C ARG A 272 32.76 7.97 -0.48
N LEU A 273 32.26 9.11 -0.06
CA LEU A 273 32.23 9.50 1.34
C LEU A 273 30.96 9.03 2.06
N GLY A 274 29.84 8.90 1.33
CA GLY A 274 28.57 8.48 1.92
C GLY A 274 27.95 9.54 2.84
N ILE A 275 28.27 10.82 2.59
CA ILE A 275 27.72 11.97 3.35
C ILE A 275 26.35 12.32 2.82
N ASP A 276 26.17 12.29 1.49
CA ASP A 276 24.90 12.48 0.86
C ASP A 276 23.96 11.29 1.15
N GLU A 277 22.73 11.60 1.50
CA GLU A 277 21.68 10.63 1.77
C GLU A 277 20.58 10.75 0.70
N PRO A 278 20.85 10.28 -0.53
CA PRO A 278 19.85 10.31 -1.57
C PRO A 278 18.63 9.48 -1.17
N VAL A 279 17.46 9.89 -1.62
CA VAL A 279 16.20 9.20 -1.36
C VAL A 279 15.56 8.75 -2.66
N LYS A 280 14.76 7.68 -2.58
CA LYS A 280 13.85 7.23 -3.63
C LYS A 280 12.43 7.28 -3.13
N THR A 281 11.62 8.09 -3.79
CA THR A 281 10.21 8.25 -3.44
C THR A 281 9.37 7.15 -4.09
N ILE A 282 8.64 6.37 -3.29
CA ILE A 282 7.68 5.36 -3.74
C ILE A 282 6.35 5.63 -3.04
N LEU A 283 5.26 5.78 -3.78
CA LEU A 283 3.91 6.11 -3.23
C LEU A 283 3.93 7.34 -2.28
N GLY A 284 4.81 8.32 -2.54
CA GLY A 284 4.97 9.50 -1.69
C GLY A 284 5.62 9.22 -0.33
N VAL A 285 6.40 8.14 -0.22
CA VAL A 285 7.26 7.83 0.92
C VAL A 285 8.70 7.84 0.44
N ASP A 286 9.55 8.62 1.11
CA ASP A 286 10.97 8.72 0.81
C ASP A 286 11.74 7.64 1.57
N LEU A 287 12.46 6.82 0.81
CA LEU A 287 13.32 5.75 1.33
C LEU A 287 14.79 6.06 1.07
N PRO A 288 15.70 5.80 2.02
CA PRO A 288 17.14 5.86 1.79
C PRO A 288 17.52 5.07 0.53
N HIS A 289 18.28 5.69 -0.37
CA HIS A 289 18.62 5.13 -1.67
C HIS A 289 20.13 5.07 -1.85
N VAL A 290 20.67 3.86 -2.08
CA VAL A 290 22.10 3.66 -2.33
C VAL A 290 22.30 3.05 -3.72
N LYS A 291 23.17 3.64 -4.52
CA LYS A 291 23.54 3.14 -5.85
C LYS A 291 24.84 2.32 -5.74
N ILE A 292 24.79 1.08 -6.21
CA ILE A 292 25.93 0.15 -6.15
C ILE A 292 26.37 -0.20 -7.57
N PRO A 293 27.57 0.24 -8.00
CA PRO A 293 28.09 -0.15 -9.30
C PRO A 293 28.56 -1.60 -9.28
N VAL A 294 28.10 -2.37 -10.26
CA VAL A 294 28.41 -3.78 -10.45
C VAL A 294 29.64 -3.94 -11.32
N ARG A 295 30.64 -4.64 -10.81
CA ARG A 295 31.87 -5.03 -11.55
C ARG A 295 32.11 -6.53 -11.43
N PRO A 296 32.68 -7.19 -12.44
CA PRO A 296 33.18 -8.56 -12.29
C PRO A 296 34.12 -8.69 -11.11
N GLY A 297 33.95 -9.73 -10.31
CA GLY A 297 34.79 -10.01 -9.13
C GLY A 297 34.45 -9.22 -7.87
N ARG A 298 33.44 -8.31 -7.91
CA ARG A 298 32.99 -7.60 -6.72
C ARG A 298 31.91 -8.41 -5.98
N ASN A 299 32.14 -8.66 -4.70
CA ASN A 299 31.17 -9.35 -3.86
C ASN A 299 30.01 -8.39 -3.48
N LEU A 300 28.94 -8.43 -4.26
CA LEU A 300 27.77 -7.56 -4.07
C LEU A 300 27.00 -7.91 -2.79
N THR A 301 26.92 -9.19 -2.46
CA THR A 301 26.19 -9.68 -1.28
C THR A 301 26.80 -9.10 0.01
N SER A 302 28.12 -9.13 0.14
CA SER A 302 28.80 -8.52 1.29
C SER A 302 28.56 -7.00 1.37
N ILE A 303 28.46 -6.32 0.23
CA ILE A 303 28.17 -4.88 0.19
C ILE A 303 26.73 -4.61 0.64
N ILE A 304 25.77 -5.44 0.22
CA ILE A 304 24.38 -5.37 0.65
C ILE A 304 24.26 -5.57 2.17
N GLU A 305 24.94 -6.58 2.72
CA GLU A 305 24.97 -6.81 4.17
C GLU A 305 25.55 -5.62 4.94
N VAL A 306 26.66 -5.05 4.44
CA VAL A 306 27.27 -3.86 5.06
C VAL A 306 26.35 -2.65 4.96
N ALA A 307 25.68 -2.45 3.83
CA ALA A 307 24.70 -1.36 3.68
C ALA A 307 23.54 -1.50 4.69
N ALA A 308 22.99 -2.70 4.89
CA ALA A 308 21.97 -2.96 5.89
C ALA A 308 22.46 -2.70 7.32
N ARG A 309 23.70 -3.13 7.67
CA ARG A 309 24.31 -2.84 8.97
C ARG A 309 24.51 -1.34 9.20
N ASN A 310 25.00 -0.63 8.17
CA ASN A 310 25.20 0.82 8.23
C ASN A 310 23.86 1.56 8.41
N PHE A 311 22.78 1.09 7.76
CA PHE A 311 21.43 1.60 7.96
C PHE A 311 20.98 1.46 9.43
N LEU A 312 21.20 0.29 10.04
CA LEU A 312 20.89 0.06 11.46
C LEU A 312 21.71 0.97 12.38
N LEU A 313 23.01 1.14 12.12
CA LEU A 313 23.87 2.04 12.90
C LEU A 313 23.42 3.49 12.80
N LYS A 314 23.04 3.97 11.62
CA LYS A 314 22.45 5.31 11.43
C LYS A 314 21.19 5.49 12.25
N GLY A 315 20.31 4.48 12.28
CA GLY A 315 19.11 4.48 13.13
C GLY A 315 19.40 4.56 14.64
N MET A 316 20.58 4.15 15.06
CA MET A 316 21.08 4.30 16.45
C MET A 316 21.84 5.62 16.69
N GLY A 317 21.93 6.48 15.69
CA GLY A 317 22.62 7.78 15.78
C GLY A 317 24.12 7.76 15.41
N TYR A 318 24.65 6.62 14.93
CA TYR A 318 26.05 6.51 14.51
C TYR A 318 26.19 6.82 13.01
N HIS A 319 26.87 7.91 12.67
CA HIS A 319 27.10 8.39 11.31
C HIS A 319 28.59 8.42 10.97
N SER A 320 29.17 7.26 10.70
CA SER A 320 30.64 7.12 10.48
C SER A 320 31.21 8.06 9.42
N ALA A 321 30.46 8.32 8.33
CA ALA A 321 30.90 9.24 7.27
C ALA A 321 30.96 10.70 7.76
N ARG A 322 29.98 11.14 8.53
CA ARG A 322 29.96 12.50 9.11
C ARG A 322 31.06 12.67 10.16
N GLU A 323 31.21 11.71 11.06
CA GLU A 323 32.28 11.71 12.06
C GLU A 323 33.67 11.74 11.42
N PHE A 324 33.88 10.99 10.35
CA PHE A 324 35.13 11.02 9.60
C PHE A 324 35.37 12.39 8.96
N HIS A 325 34.35 12.96 8.35
CA HIS A 325 34.42 14.27 7.71
C HIS A 325 34.74 15.37 8.71
N GLU A 326 34.06 15.41 9.86
CA GLU A 326 34.33 16.36 10.95
C GLU A 326 35.77 16.25 11.47
N LYS A 327 36.25 15.01 11.70
CA LYS A 327 37.65 14.77 12.11
C LYS A 327 38.66 15.22 11.05
N LEU A 328 38.31 15.09 9.76
CA LEU A 328 39.17 15.55 8.67
C LEU A 328 39.24 17.08 8.63
N LEU A 329 38.09 17.75 8.73
CA LEU A 329 38.02 19.22 8.77
C LEU A 329 38.80 19.79 9.96
N ALA A 330 38.59 19.25 11.16
CA ALA A 330 39.31 19.65 12.36
C ALA A 330 40.83 19.52 12.22
N ARG A 331 41.33 18.51 11.50
CA ARG A 331 42.75 18.35 11.21
C ARG A 331 43.29 19.35 10.18
N LEU A 332 42.46 19.78 9.23
CA LEU A 332 42.83 20.77 8.22
C LEU A 332 42.89 22.18 8.83
N GLU A 333 41.99 22.51 9.74
CA GLU A 333 41.96 23.75 10.48
C GLU A 333 43.16 23.92 11.46
N PHE A 334 43.64 22.80 12.00
CA PHE A 334 44.80 22.73 12.92
C PHE A 334 46.19 22.68 12.24
N ARG A 335 46.28 22.89 10.91
CA ARG A 335 47.61 22.99 10.27
C ARG A 335 48.10 24.45 10.47
N PRO A 336 48.99 24.74 11.45
CA PRO A 336 49.57 26.05 11.57
C PRO A 336 50.34 26.32 10.28
N LEU A 337 50.11 27.52 9.72
CA LEU A 337 50.98 28.11 8.71
C LEU A 337 52.40 28.04 9.26
N GLY A 338 53.14 26.98 8.87
CA GLY A 338 54.56 26.79 9.29
C GLY A 338 55.36 27.97 8.81
N ASN A 339 56.03 28.58 9.75
CA ASN A 339 57.01 29.59 9.56
C ASN A 339 57.91 29.26 8.37
N GLU A 340 57.92 30.12 7.37
CA GLU A 340 59.08 30.32 6.55
C GLU A 340 60.18 30.83 7.52
N VAL A 341 61.16 29.97 7.81
CA VAL A 341 62.40 30.38 8.44
C VAL A 341 63.44 30.39 7.32
N GLU A 342 64.03 31.57 7.16
CA GLU A 342 65.12 32.00 6.33
C GLU A 342 66.17 30.95 5.98
#